data_b9a45ffed6bce1cd92f79cfbacd81a0e
#
_entry.id   b9a45ffed6bce1cd92f79cfbacd81a0e
#
_cell.length_a   1.000
_cell.length_b   1.000
_cell.length_c   1.000
_cell.angle_alpha   90.00
_cell.angle_beta   90.00
_cell.angle_gamma   90.00
#
_symmetry.space_group_name_H-M   'P 1'
#
loop_
_entity.id
_entity.type
_entity.pdbx_description
1 polymer ?
#
loop_
_entity_poly.entity_id
_entity_poly.type
_entity_poly.pdbx_seq_one_letter_code
_entity_poly.pdbx_strand_id
1 'polypeptide(L)'
;MYKIHVENVRTRSYHGCLDEEAIIGGDYRTDVWIMLKDDYSIKNDELDQTVDYGEVSEIVYSEMKKKSKLIESVCERIVNKVLSISSNIRWVEVRVCKINPPIDVDVQNVSVVIKKER
;
A
#
# COMPACT_ATOMS: atom_id res chain seq x y z
N MET A 1 1.18 20.63 8.55
CA MET A 1 1.18 19.15 8.57
C MET A 1 0.97 18.66 7.15
N TYR A 2 1.85 17.79 6.63
CA TYR A 2 1.75 17.28 5.28
C TYR A 2 1.22 15.86 5.28
N LYS A 3 0.27 15.59 4.40
CA LYS A 3 -0.27 14.26 4.14
C LYS A 3 -0.06 13.94 2.65
N ILE A 4 0.65 12.84 2.38
CA ILE A 4 0.94 12.39 1.03
C ILE A 4 0.02 11.21 0.72
N HIS A 5 -0.61 11.23 -0.44
CA HIS A 5 -1.44 10.12 -0.90
C HIS A 5 -0.90 9.60 -2.23
N VAL A 6 -0.39 8.38 -2.23
CA VAL A 6 -0.06 7.66 -3.46
C VAL A 6 -1.29 6.86 -3.83
N GLU A 7 -1.99 7.31 -4.87
CA GLU A 7 -3.34 6.87 -5.21
C GLU A 7 -3.33 5.86 -6.35
N ASN A 8 -4.05 4.77 -6.17
CA ASN A 8 -4.32 3.78 -7.22
C ASN A 8 -3.07 3.21 -7.88
N VAL A 9 -2.16 2.64 -7.11
CA VAL A 9 -1.09 1.82 -7.68
C VAL A 9 -1.75 0.54 -8.19
N ARG A 10 -1.80 0.38 -9.50
CA ARG A 10 -2.49 -0.75 -10.13
C ARG A 10 -1.52 -1.88 -10.39
N THR A 11 -1.89 -3.08 -9.97
CA THR A 11 -1.08 -4.28 -10.18
C THR A 11 -1.96 -5.46 -10.60
N ARG A 12 -1.34 -6.39 -11.34
CA ARG A 12 -1.86 -7.73 -11.50
C ARG A 12 -1.13 -8.59 -10.48
N SER A 13 -1.86 -9.20 -9.54
CA SER A 13 -1.27 -9.92 -8.42
C SER A 13 -1.97 -11.24 -8.20
N TYR A 14 -1.35 -12.14 -7.42
CA TYR A 14 -1.74 -13.54 -7.31
C TYR A 14 -1.98 -13.93 -5.85
N HIS A 15 -2.66 -13.04 -5.10
CA HIS A 15 -3.00 -13.27 -3.71
C HIS A 15 -4.34 -13.98 -3.58
N GLY A 16 -4.47 -14.77 -2.53
CA GLY A 16 -5.72 -15.41 -2.19
C GLY A 16 -5.54 -16.84 -1.73
N CYS A 17 -6.62 -17.42 -1.16
CA CYS A 17 -6.62 -18.77 -0.64
C CYS A 17 -7.04 -19.81 -1.67
N LEU A 18 -7.66 -19.39 -2.78
CA LEU A 18 -8.09 -20.30 -3.84
C LEU A 18 -6.95 -20.55 -4.82
N ASP A 19 -6.86 -21.79 -5.32
CA ASP A 19 -5.82 -22.18 -6.28
C ASP A 19 -5.90 -21.35 -7.56
N GLU A 20 -7.11 -21.02 -8.03
CA GLU A 20 -7.34 -20.18 -9.21
C GLU A 20 -6.74 -18.80 -9.05
N GLU A 21 -6.81 -18.22 -7.85
CA GLU A 21 -6.24 -16.91 -7.56
C GLU A 21 -4.72 -16.92 -7.68
N ALA A 22 -4.08 -18.01 -7.29
CA ALA A 22 -2.63 -18.16 -7.38
C ALA A 22 -2.14 -18.37 -8.81
N ILE A 23 -2.97 -18.89 -9.70
CA ILE A 23 -2.63 -19.22 -11.10
C ILE A 23 -3.05 -18.11 -12.05
N ILE A 24 -4.31 -17.65 -11.94
CA ILE A 24 -4.90 -16.66 -12.87
C ILE A 24 -4.61 -15.25 -12.40
N GLY A 25 -4.62 -15.04 -11.09
CA GLY A 25 -4.44 -13.73 -10.48
C GLY A 25 -5.68 -12.86 -10.56
N GLY A 26 -5.50 -11.60 -10.21
CA GLY A 26 -6.56 -10.61 -10.23
C GLY A 26 -5.99 -9.20 -10.30
N ASP A 27 -6.87 -8.24 -10.58
CA ASP A 27 -6.50 -6.84 -10.62
C ASP A 27 -6.65 -6.24 -9.22
N TYR A 28 -5.66 -5.45 -8.83
CA TYR A 28 -5.59 -4.82 -7.52
C TYR A 28 -5.31 -3.34 -7.66
N ARG A 29 -5.81 -2.57 -6.72
CA ARG A 29 -5.45 -1.16 -6.53
C ARG A 29 -4.98 -0.97 -5.11
N THR A 30 -3.84 -0.29 -4.95
CA THR A 30 -3.28 -0.01 -3.64
C THR A 30 -3.16 1.48 -3.44
N ASP A 31 -3.62 1.96 -2.31
CA ASP A 31 -3.49 3.34 -1.87
C ASP A 31 -2.60 3.39 -0.64
N VAL A 32 -1.73 4.39 -0.58
CA VAL A 32 -0.88 4.65 0.57
C VAL A 32 -1.07 6.10 0.99
N TRP A 33 -1.41 6.31 2.26
CA TRP A 33 -1.45 7.63 2.88
C TRP A 33 -0.31 7.73 3.89
N ILE A 34 0.43 8.81 3.83
CA ILE A 34 1.59 9.05 4.68
C ILE A 34 1.39 10.40 5.36
N MET A 35 1.39 10.40 6.69
CA MET A 35 1.34 11.64 7.48
C MET A 35 2.72 11.94 8.00
N LEU A 36 3.23 13.12 7.67
CA LEU A 36 4.51 13.59 8.21
C LEU A 36 4.31 14.18 9.61
N LYS A 37 5.38 14.24 10.38
CA LYS A 37 5.33 14.76 11.75
C LYS A 37 4.93 16.22 11.78
N ASP A 38 4.28 16.65 12.85
CA ASP A 38 3.75 18.02 13.01
C ASP A 38 4.85 19.08 12.97
N ASP A 39 6.02 18.76 13.51
CA ASP A 39 7.17 19.65 13.56
C ASP A 39 8.01 19.65 12.26
N TYR A 40 7.59 18.85 11.28
CA TYR A 40 8.28 18.72 10.02
C TYR A 40 8.06 19.96 9.14
N SER A 41 9.14 20.49 8.58
CA SER A 41 9.04 21.56 7.59
C SER A 41 10.05 21.35 6.47
N ILE A 42 9.64 21.70 5.25
CA ILE A 42 10.49 21.65 4.06
C ILE A 42 11.08 23.06 3.87
N LYS A 43 12.41 23.18 4.02
CA LYS A 43 13.07 24.51 4.04
C LYS A 43 13.78 24.85 2.74
N ASN A 44 14.38 23.86 2.07
CA ASN A 44 15.29 24.12 0.94
C ASN A 44 14.79 23.50 -0.36
N ASP A 45 13.53 23.06 -0.42
CA ASP A 45 12.93 22.46 -1.61
C ASP A 45 13.73 21.25 -2.09
N GLU A 46 14.24 20.43 -1.15
CA GLU A 46 15.05 19.25 -1.44
C GLU A 46 14.25 17.96 -1.24
N LEU A 47 14.45 16.98 -2.11
CA LEU A 47 13.73 15.71 -2.05
C LEU A 47 13.99 14.94 -0.75
N ASP A 48 15.20 15.05 -0.20
CA ASP A 48 15.56 14.36 1.06
C ASP A 48 14.84 14.92 2.29
N GLN A 49 14.18 16.06 2.14
CA GLN A 49 13.38 16.66 3.21
C GLN A 49 11.96 16.13 3.28
N THR A 50 11.57 15.28 2.37
CA THR A 50 10.23 14.69 2.32
C THR A 50 10.32 13.19 2.06
N VAL A 51 9.21 12.58 1.71
CA VAL A 51 9.14 11.18 1.33
C VAL A 51 9.11 11.09 -0.18
N ASP A 52 10.02 10.29 -0.74
CA ASP A 52 10.05 10.02 -2.18
C ASP A 52 8.91 9.07 -2.54
N TYR A 53 7.88 9.60 -3.19
CA TYR A 53 6.72 8.78 -3.57
C TYR A 53 7.07 7.76 -4.67
N GLY A 54 8.16 7.96 -5.42
CA GLY A 54 8.68 6.95 -6.34
C GLY A 54 9.12 5.71 -5.58
N GLU A 55 9.83 5.90 -4.47
CA GLU A 55 10.25 4.81 -3.59
C GLU A 55 9.03 4.09 -2.96
N VAL A 56 8.03 4.85 -2.53
CA VAL A 56 6.78 4.29 -2.00
C VAL A 56 6.09 3.41 -3.05
N SER A 57 6.00 3.90 -4.27
CA SER A 57 5.38 3.15 -5.38
C SER A 57 6.13 1.86 -5.69
N GLU A 58 7.46 1.88 -5.65
CA GLU A 58 8.29 0.69 -5.85
C GLU A 58 8.10 -0.34 -4.75
N ILE A 59 7.97 0.11 -3.51
CA ILE A 59 7.67 -0.78 -2.36
C ILE A 59 6.34 -1.49 -2.59
N VAL A 60 5.30 -0.74 -2.94
CA VAL A 60 3.97 -1.31 -3.22
C VAL A 60 4.07 -2.35 -4.33
N TYR A 61 4.66 -1.97 -5.45
CA TYR A 61 4.79 -2.85 -6.61
C TYR A 61 5.54 -4.13 -6.27
N SER A 62 6.65 -4.02 -5.56
CA SER A 62 7.49 -5.15 -5.15
C SER A 62 6.75 -6.09 -4.19
N GLU A 63 6.06 -5.54 -3.19
CA GLU A 63 5.31 -6.37 -2.22
C GLU A 63 4.09 -7.01 -2.85
N MET A 64 3.43 -6.34 -3.78
CA MET A 64 2.27 -6.90 -4.48
C MET A 64 2.64 -8.06 -5.40
N LYS A 65 3.89 -8.18 -5.82
CA LYS A 65 4.40 -9.32 -6.60
C LYS A 65 4.59 -10.59 -5.76
N LYS A 66 4.77 -10.45 -4.46
CA LYS A 66 4.99 -11.60 -3.57
C LYS A 66 3.66 -12.22 -3.22
N LYS A 67 3.42 -13.46 -3.67
CA LYS A 67 2.18 -14.17 -3.39
C LYS A 67 1.92 -14.28 -1.90
N SER A 68 0.67 -14.04 -1.50
CA SER A 68 0.19 -14.24 -0.13
C SER A 68 -1.21 -14.81 -0.18
N LYS A 69 -1.55 -15.63 0.80
CA LYS A 69 -2.91 -16.15 0.93
C LYS A 69 -3.89 -15.07 1.35
N LEU A 70 -3.43 -14.14 2.19
CA LEU A 70 -4.25 -13.07 2.74
C LEU A 70 -3.75 -11.72 2.26
N ILE A 71 -4.66 -10.86 1.78
CA ILE A 71 -4.30 -9.49 1.43
C ILE A 71 -3.95 -8.65 2.67
N GLU A 72 -4.41 -9.06 3.85
CA GLU A 72 -3.99 -8.49 5.14
C GLU A 72 -2.48 -8.59 5.34
N SER A 73 -1.89 -9.74 4.98
CA SER A 73 -0.44 -9.95 5.09
C SER A 73 0.34 -9.04 4.16
N VAL A 74 -0.15 -8.85 2.94
CA VAL A 74 0.47 -7.92 1.97
C VAL A 74 0.39 -6.49 2.50
N CYS A 75 -0.76 -6.10 3.00
CA CYS A 75 -1.01 -4.78 3.57
C CYS A 75 -0.03 -4.49 4.71
N GLU A 76 0.15 -5.46 5.61
CA GLU A 76 1.08 -5.37 6.75
C GLU A 76 2.52 -5.17 6.28
N ARG A 77 2.96 -5.93 5.27
CA ARG A 77 4.32 -5.77 4.73
C ARG A 77 4.53 -4.37 4.13
N ILE A 78 3.55 -3.88 3.38
CA ILE A 78 3.65 -2.56 2.75
C ILE A 78 3.73 -1.47 3.82
N VAL A 79 2.84 -1.49 4.81
CA VAL A 79 2.81 -0.45 5.85
C VAL A 79 4.11 -0.42 6.63
N ASN A 80 4.67 -1.58 6.97
CA ASN A 80 5.93 -1.67 7.70
C ASN A 80 7.10 -1.12 6.90
N LYS A 81 7.19 -1.46 5.62
CA LYS A 81 8.28 -0.98 4.76
C LYS A 81 8.20 0.52 4.52
N VAL A 82 7.01 1.04 4.23
CA VAL A 82 6.84 2.48 4.01
C VAL A 82 7.17 3.25 5.28
N LEU A 83 6.73 2.77 6.44
CA LEU A 83 7.03 3.42 7.72
C LEU A 83 8.53 3.49 7.99
N SER A 84 9.31 2.54 7.47
CA SER A 84 10.76 2.47 7.71
C SER A 84 11.60 3.39 6.84
N ILE A 85 11.04 4.02 5.78
CA ILE A 85 11.87 4.79 4.84
C ILE A 85 12.24 6.17 5.35
N SER A 86 11.56 6.71 6.36
CA SER A 86 11.88 8.01 6.92
C SER A 86 11.42 8.12 8.37
N SER A 87 12.27 8.71 9.21
CA SER A 87 11.92 9.01 10.61
C SER A 87 10.93 10.19 10.71
N ASN A 88 10.70 10.92 9.63
CA ASN A 88 9.76 12.03 9.58
C ASN A 88 8.31 11.59 9.40
N ILE A 89 8.08 10.32 9.20
CA ILE A 89 6.73 9.77 9.07
C ILE A 89 6.12 9.54 10.45
N ARG A 90 4.94 10.11 10.67
CA ARG A 90 4.17 9.91 11.88
C ARG A 90 3.35 8.61 11.82
N TRP A 91 2.62 8.42 10.73
CA TRP A 91 1.87 7.20 10.49
C TRP A 91 1.73 6.94 8.99
N VAL A 92 1.43 5.69 8.69
CA VAL A 92 1.13 5.22 7.32
C VAL A 92 -0.17 4.44 7.36
N GLU A 93 -1.03 4.70 6.39
CA GLU A 93 -2.24 3.92 6.16
C GLU A 93 -2.18 3.32 4.76
N VAL A 94 -2.48 2.03 4.65
CA VAL A 94 -2.46 1.32 3.37
C VAL A 94 -3.81 0.66 3.16
N ARG A 95 -4.35 0.81 1.96
CA ARG A 95 -5.55 0.11 1.51
C ARG A 95 -5.18 -0.75 0.31
N VAL A 96 -5.38 -2.05 0.41
CA VAL A 96 -5.26 -2.99 -0.72
C VAL A 96 -6.66 -3.39 -1.14
N CYS A 97 -7.00 -3.12 -2.39
CA CYS A 97 -8.32 -3.36 -2.96
C CYS A 97 -8.22 -4.48 -4.00
N LYS A 98 -8.95 -5.56 -3.78
CA LYS A 98 -9.14 -6.64 -4.74
C LYS A 98 -10.37 -6.31 -5.60
N ILE A 99 -10.17 -6.11 -6.88
CA ILE A 99 -11.22 -5.77 -7.83
C ILE A 99 -11.86 -7.06 -8.33
N ASN A 100 -13.20 -7.11 -8.35
CA ASN A 100 -13.95 -8.26 -8.85
C ASN A 100 -13.53 -9.56 -8.14
N PRO A 101 -13.65 -9.66 -6.81
CA PRO A 101 -13.19 -10.85 -6.09
C PRO A 101 -13.98 -12.08 -6.52
N PRO A 102 -13.34 -13.28 -6.56
CA PRO A 102 -13.99 -14.52 -7.02
C PRO A 102 -14.85 -15.13 -5.90
N ILE A 103 -15.99 -14.50 -5.62
CA ILE A 103 -16.98 -14.95 -4.65
C ILE A 103 -18.34 -15.07 -5.32
N ASP A 104 -19.26 -15.79 -4.68
CA ASP A 104 -20.55 -16.18 -5.29
C ASP A 104 -21.59 -15.05 -5.33
N VAL A 105 -21.26 -13.89 -4.83
CA VAL A 105 -22.13 -12.71 -4.82
C VAL A 105 -21.48 -11.62 -5.67
N ASP A 106 -22.31 -10.82 -6.34
CA ASP A 106 -21.84 -9.71 -7.17
C ASP A 106 -21.34 -8.58 -6.26
N VAL A 107 -20.03 -8.54 -6.05
CA VAL A 107 -19.33 -7.53 -5.25
C VAL A 107 -18.28 -6.86 -6.12
N GLN A 108 -18.32 -5.53 -6.17
CA GLN A 108 -17.38 -4.77 -7.00
C GLN A 108 -15.94 -4.90 -6.51
N ASN A 109 -15.71 -4.69 -5.23
CA ASN A 109 -14.38 -4.70 -4.63
C ASN A 109 -14.44 -5.20 -3.20
N VAL A 110 -13.33 -5.79 -2.75
CA VAL A 110 -13.06 -6.03 -1.33
C VAL A 110 -11.76 -5.35 -0.97
N SER A 111 -11.76 -4.57 0.08
CA SER A 111 -10.57 -3.83 0.52
C SER A 111 -10.21 -4.20 1.96
N VAL A 112 -8.90 -4.21 2.22
CA VAL A 112 -8.35 -4.27 3.57
C VAL A 112 -7.58 -2.98 3.80
N VAL A 113 -7.80 -2.38 4.95
CA VAL A 113 -7.13 -1.13 5.34
C VAL A 113 -6.42 -1.36 6.65
N ILE A 114 -5.16 -0.97 6.72
CA ILE A 114 -4.37 -0.98 7.95
C ILE A 114 -3.69 0.37 8.14
N LYS A 115 -3.68 0.86 9.36
CA LYS A 115 -2.97 2.08 9.73
C LYS A 115 -1.99 1.75 10.85
N LYS A 116 -0.76 2.21 10.72
CA LYS A 116 0.26 2.00 11.72
C LYS A 116 0.93 3.32 12.08
N GLU A 117 0.94 3.63 13.37
CA GLU A 117 1.64 4.80 13.91
C GLU A 117 3.06 4.40 14.34
N ARG A 118 3.96 5.40 14.25
CA ARG A 118 5.32 5.22 14.72
C ARG A 118 5.38 5.30 16.25
#